data_34976380f2a40a94300c265e065b84a8
#
_entry.id   34976380f2a40a94300c265e065b84a8
#
_cell.length_a   1.000
_cell.length_b   1.000
_cell.length_c   1.000
_cell.angle_alpha   90.00
_cell.angle_beta   90.00
_cell.angle_gamma   90.00
#
_symmetry.space_group_name_H-M   'P 1'
#
loop_
_entity.id
_entity.type
_entity.pdbx_description
1 polymer ?
#
loop_
_entity_poly.entity_id
_entity_poly.type
_entity_poly.pdbx_seq_one_letter_code
_entity_poly.pdbx_strand_id
1 'polypeptide(L)'
;KIPDLVNKVKELGMDAVAITDHGTMSGTIEFYKTAKDAGVKPIIGMEAYVAARKHTDRDPQKDKGRYHLILLAMNDIGYKNLMKLSTIANLEGMYYKPRIDHDLLEQYNEGLIVLSGCASSELGENLRVDNYEEAKNIAKWYKSVFGDRYYLELQDHGHLESPTAWDVQVKINGHLEKIGAELDIPFVVTSDGHYLTHDDQDAHEILLCVGTGAFLSDEKRMSLKDFELHVTEPDEIIKRWSVTHPDAVRNTKVIADRCDVSIELGRILIPKFPTPDGKSEKDYLHQLTYQGMAFRYLDKTVEQSKQMTNDQIRKLLTDEQRDRLDMELGVMDKMGYNGYFLIVQDFINWGKNQGIIFGPGRGSAAGSIVAFALNITDLDPLKYDLLFERFLNPDRISMPDIDIDIQDTRRDEVITYCADKYGDTRVANIVTFGKMAARAAVRDVARVLQVPYAEADRLSKMIPPPIQGRHILLSKSLQDDPDLKHEYETNQAAKEVFDYAVRLEGTIRSHGVHAAGVVIAPDDIVNFAPLEMAQKGVVSTQYPMGPIEELGLLKMDFLGLSNLTIINNALRIIRKVYGDEIDLSVLPLDDDKTFQLLQRGDTTGVFQLESAGMKRYLRDLKPTEFEDI
;
A
#
# COMPACT_ATOMS: atom_id res chain seq x y z
N LYS A 1 -13.75 7.59 -5.84
CA LYS A 1 -13.22 6.22 -5.57
C LYS A 1 -13.04 5.51 -6.90
N ILE A 2 -12.00 4.67 -7.03
CA ILE A 2 -11.68 4.00 -8.31
C ILE A 2 -12.84 3.17 -8.87
N PRO A 3 -13.54 2.31 -8.09
CA PRO A 3 -14.67 1.58 -8.61
C PRO A 3 -15.82 2.48 -9.10
N ASP A 4 -16.09 3.57 -8.39
CA ASP A 4 -17.14 4.51 -8.75
C ASP A 4 -16.79 5.26 -10.04
N LEU A 5 -15.51 5.63 -10.23
CA LEU A 5 -15.00 6.24 -11.47
C LEU A 5 -15.19 5.31 -12.68
N VAL A 6 -14.75 4.06 -12.54
CA VAL A 6 -14.86 3.08 -13.64
C VAL A 6 -16.32 2.81 -14.01
N ASN A 7 -17.21 2.69 -13.01
CA ASN A 7 -18.64 2.53 -13.23
C ASN A 7 -19.23 3.75 -13.95
N LYS A 8 -18.90 4.97 -13.50
CA LYS A 8 -19.36 6.22 -14.12
C LYS A 8 -18.91 6.32 -15.58
N VAL A 9 -17.65 6.03 -15.88
CA VAL A 9 -17.10 6.01 -17.24
C VAL A 9 -17.87 5.03 -18.14
N LYS A 10 -18.15 3.82 -17.62
CA LYS A 10 -18.94 2.81 -18.33
C LYS A 10 -20.39 3.27 -18.58
N GLU A 11 -21.04 3.86 -17.58
CA GLU A 11 -22.39 4.43 -17.69
C GLU A 11 -22.48 5.52 -18.77
N LEU A 12 -21.42 6.33 -18.90
CA LEU A 12 -21.31 7.37 -19.91
C LEU A 12 -20.94 6.83 -21.31
N GLY A 13 -20.80 5.51 -21.45
CA GLY A 13 -20.47 4.87 -22.74
C GLY A 13 -19.04 5.08 -23.21
N MET A 14 -18.13 5.51 -22.32
CA MET A 14 -16.71 5.63 -22.64
C MET A 14 -16.03 4.25 -22.56
N ASP A 15 -15.13 3.98 -23.49
CA ASP A 15 -14.41 2.70 -23.61
C ASP A 15 -13.02 2.69 -22.94
N ALA A 16 -12.53 3.86 -22.51
CA ALA A 16 -11.24 4.02 -21.87
C ALA A 16 -11.25 5.17 -20.84
N VAL A 17 -10.37 5.10 -19.85
CA VAL A 17 -10.12 6.19 -18.89
C VAL A 17 -8.67 6.14 -18.39
N ALA A 18 -8.10 7.31 -18.13
CA ALA A 18 -6.77 7.43 -17.53
C ALA A 18 -6.85 7.68 -16.01
N ILE A 19 -5.86 7.16 -15.29
CA ILE A 19 -5.53 7.58 -13.92
C ILE A 19 -4.23 8.38 -13.97
N THR A 20 -4.24 9.59 -13.39
CA THR A 20 -3.09 10.51 -13.41
C THR A 20 -2.93 11.23 -12.07
N ASP A 21 -2.86 10.48 -10.98
CA ASP A 21 -2.69 11.03 -9.64
C ASP A 21 -1.42 11.89 -9.52
N HIS A 22 -1.46 12.91 -8.67
CA HIS A 22 -0.35 13.83 -8.44
C HIS A 22 0.87 13.16 -7.78
N GLY A 23 1.93 12.95 -8.55
CA GLY A 23 3.24 12.49 -8.07
C GLY A 23 3.27 11.08 -7.47
N THR A 24 2.24 10.28 -7.70
CA THR A 24 2.13 8.92 -7.17
C THR A 24 1.46 7.98 -8.17
N MET A 25 1.76 6.70 -8.03
CA MET A 25 1.12 5.62 -8.80
C MET A 25 0.35 4.63 -7.90
N SER A 26 0.04 5.03 -6.67
CA SER A 26 -0.51 4.12 -5.64
C SER A 26 -1.80 3.42 -6.04
N GLY A 27 -2.65 4.07 -6.84
CA GLY A 27 -3.93 3.54 -7.31
C GLY A 27 -3.86 2.62 -8.53
N THR A 28 -2.68 2.46 -9.14
CA THR A 28 -2.52 1.82 -10.46
C THR A 28 -3.09 0.40 -10.53
N ILE A 29 -2.76 -0.47 -9.59
CA ILE A 29 -3.17 -1.88 -9.64
C ILE A 29 -4.66 -2.05 -9.39
N GLU A 30 -5.23 -1.34 -8.39
CA GLU A 30 -6.67 -1.33 -8.15
C GLU A 30 -7.42 -0.83 -9.38
N PHE A 31 -6.95 0.26 -9.98
CA PHE A 31 -7.53 0.84 -11.19
C PHE A 31 -7.45 -0.11 -12.38
N TYR A 32 -6.26 -0.69 -12.64
CA TYR A 32 -6.05 -1.62 -13.74
C TYR A 32 -7.02 -2.81 -13.69
N LYS A 33 -7.13 -3.44 -12.52
CA LYS A 33 -8.06 -4.56 -12.32
C LYS A 33 -9.50 -4.15 -12.48
N THR A 34 -9.93 -3.12 -11.76
CA THR A 34 -11.32 -2.67 -11.77
C THR A 34 -11.77 -2.29 -13.18
N ALA A 35 -10.92 -1.61 -13.95
CA ALA A 35 -11.22 -1.22 -15.33
C ALA A 35 -11.29 -2.45 -16.26
N LYS A 36 -10.32 -3.37 -16.17
CA LYS A 36 -10.34 -4.62 -16.96
C LYS A 36 -11.58 -5.47 -16.66
N ASP A 37 -11.94 -5.64 -15.40
CA ASP A 37 -13.12 -6.42 -14.98
C ASP A 37 -14.43 -5.78 -15.47
N ALA A 38 -14.48 -4.46 -15.56
CA ALA A 38 -15.61 -3.71 -16.09
C ALA A 38 -15.67 -3.66 -17.63
N GLY A 39 -14.61 -4.10 -18.32
CA GLY A 39 -14.48 -4.00 -19.78
C GLY A 39 -14.13 -2.59 -20.26
N VAL A 40 -13.57 -1.75 -19.39
CA VAL A 40 -13.06 -0.41 -19.71
C VAL A 40 -11.55 -0.50 -19.86
N LYS A 41 -10.98 0.15 -20.88
CA LYS A 41 -9.54 0.17 -21.12
C LYS A 41 -8.83 1.08 -20.12
N PRO A 42 -7.94 0.56 -19.24
CA PRO A 42 -7.17 1.38 -18.32
C PRO A 42 -6.00 2.05 -19.05
N ILE A 43 -5.85 3.35 -18.88
CA ILE A 43 -4.67 4.10 -19.29
C ILE A 43 -3.92 4.50 -18.02
N ILE A 44 -2.70 3.96 -17.87
CA ILE A 44 -1.87 4.19 -16.69
C ILE A 44 -1.05 5.45 -16.89
N GLY A 45 -1.13 6.36 -15.95
CA GLY A 45 -0.39 7.61 -15.99
C GLY A 45 -0.07 8.16 -14.61
N MET A 46 0.51 9.35 -14.62
CA MET A 46 0.82 10.14 -13.42
C MET A 46 0.87 11.61 -13.81
N GLU A 47 0.31 12.48 -12.98
CA GLU A 47 0.57 13.91 -13.06
C GLU A 47 1.84 14.22 -12.26
N ALA A 48 2.96 14.30 -12.99
CA ALA A 48 4.27 14.54 -12.39
C ALA A 48 4.45 16.01 -11.99
N TYR A 49 5.30 16.25 -11.01
CA TYR A 49 5.82 17.57 -10.68
C TYR A 49 7.20 17.75 -11.33
N VAL A 50 7.34 18.73 -12.22
CA VAL A 50 8.62 19.09 -12.85
C VAL A 50 9.28 20.20 -12.03
N ALA A 51 10.55 20.03 -11.69
CA ALA A 51 11.34 21.03 -10.97
C ALA A 51 11.72 22.18 -11.88
N ALA A 52 11.86 23.39 -11.31
CA ALA A 52 12.32 24.56 -12.06
C ALA A 52 13.76 24.42 -12.59
N ARG A 53 14.58 23.58 -11.94
CA ARG A 53 15.97 23.27 -12.32
C ARG A 53 16.17 21.74 -12.20
N LYS A 54 17.17 21.31 -11.40
CA LYS A 54 17.34 19.88 -11.13
C LYS A 54 16.40 19.40 -10.04
N HIS A 55 15.92 18.17 -10.13
CA HIS A 55 15.04 17.56 -9.13
C HIS A 55 15.68 17.52 -7.72
N THR A 56 17.02 17.49 -7.64
CA THR A 56 17.77 17.49 -6.39
C THR A 56 18.01 18.87 -5.79
N ASP A 57 17.77 19.97 -6.55
CA ASP A 57 17.99 21.34 -6.08
C ASP A 57 16.92 21.75 -5.06
N ARG A 58 17.33 22.49 -4.00
CA ARG A 58 16.46 22.85 -2.86
C ARG A 58 16.66 24.29 -2.39
N ASP A 59 16.91 25.22 -3.32
CA ASP A 59 17.02 26.64 -3.00
C ASP A 59 15.62 27.23 -2.75
N PRO A 60 15.35 27.84 -1.55
CA PRO A 60 14.02 28.35 -1.23
C PRO A 60 13.49 29.45 -2.13
N GLN A 61 14.35 30.12 -2.87
CA GLN A 61 13.95 31.20 -3.79
C GLN A 61 13.82 30.73 -5.24
N LYS A 62 14.70 29.82 -5.69
CA LYS A 62 14.81 29.37 -7.08
C LYS A 62 14.04 28.10 -7.38
N ASP A 63 13.88 27.20 -6.38
CA ASP A 63 13.35 25.85 -6.60
C ASP A 63 11.94 25.65 -6.03
N LYS A 64 11.19 26.75 -5.84
CA LYS A 64 9.78 26.70 -5.46
C LYS A 64 8.87 26.16 -6.56
N GLY A 65 9.28 26.34 -7.82
CA GLY A 65 8.55 25.88 -9.00
C GLY A 65 8.43 24.35 -9.01
N ARG A 66 7.22 23.89 -9.24
CA ARG A 66 6.84 22.48 -9.35
C ARG A 66 5.67 22.43 -10.30
N TYR A 67 6.03 22.25 -11.56
CA TYR A 67 5.12 22.36 -12.66
C TYR A 67 4.44 21.02 -12.94
N HIS A 68 3.17 21.06 -13.25
CA HIS A 68 2.40 19.87 -13.55
C HIS A 68 2.67 19.38 -14.97
N LEU A 69 2.80 18.07 -15.16
CA LEU A 69 2.99 17.43 -16.44
C LEU A 69 2.29 16.07 -16.45
N ILE A 70 1.46 15.83 -17.45
CA ILE A 70 0.78 14.53 -17.58
C ILE A 70 1.67 13.56 -18.35
N LEU A 71 1.95 12.43 -17.72
CA LEU A 71 2.69 11.31 -18.31
C LEU A 71 1.78 10.09 -18.40
N LEU A 72 1.63 9.51 -19.61
CA LEU A 72 0.84 8.31 -19.85
C LEU A 72 1.74 7.19 -20.38
N ALA A 73 1.61 5.99 -19.82
CA ALA A 73 2.31 4.81 -20.33
C ALA A 73 1.67 4.32 -21.62
N MET A 74 2.41 4.37 -22.71
CA MET A 74 1.98 3.87 -24.01
C MET A 74 2.08 2.33 -24.07
N ASN A 75 3.03 1.74 -23.35
CA ASN A 75 3.32 0.30 -23.33
C ASN A 75 4.03 -0.09 -22.02
N ASP A 76 4.43 -1.36 -21.91
CA ASP A 76 5.10 -1.88 -20.72
C ASP A 76 6.45 -1.20 -20.41
N ILE A 77 7.17 -0.72 -21.45
CA ILE A 77 8.41 0.06 -21.27
C ILE A 77 8.05 1.41 -20.61
N GLY A 78 7.03 2.10 -21.13
CA GLY A 78 6.54 3.35 -20.57
C GLY A 78 6.05 3.17 -19.13
N TYR A 79 5.36 2.08 -18.81
CA TYR A 79 4.94 1.78 -17.46
C TYR A 79 6.13 1.62 -16.50
N LYS A 80 7.17 0.89 -16.90
CA LYS A 80 8.41 0.77 -16.14
C LYS A 80 9.13 2.11 -15.96
N ASN A 81 9.14 2.94 -17.00
CA ASN A 81 9.73 4.27 -16.93
C ASN A 81 8.94 5.20 -16.00
N LEU A 82 7.61 5.13 -15.99
CA LEU A 82 6.78 5.84 -14.99
C LEU A 82 7.12 5.42 -13.56
N MET A 83 7.26 4.12 -13.29
CA MET A 83 7.65 3.64 -11.96
C MET A 83 9.01 4.17 -11.53
N LYS A 84 10.00 4.21 -12.45
CA LYS A 84 11.33 4.79 -12.18
C LYS A 84 11.26 6.27 -11.92
N LEU A 85 10.56 7.03 -12.77
CA LEU A 85 10.37 8.48 -12.59
C LEU A 85 9.68 8.80 -11.26
N SER A 86 8.60 8.07 -10.93
CA SER A 86 7.89 8.23 -9.66
C SER A 86 8.78 7.89 -8.47
N THR A 87 9.59 6.84 -8.56
CA THR A 87 10.54 6.43 -7.52
C THR A 87 11.61 7.48 -7.29
N ILE A 88 12.28 7.95 -8.35
CA ILE A 88 13.32 8.98 -8.24
C ILE A 88 12.74 10.28 -7.69
N ALA A 89 11.56 10.68 -8.18
CA ALA A 89 10.87 11.87 -7.67
C ALA A 89 10.64 11.82 -6.16
N ASN A 90 10.19 10.65 -5.66
CA ASN A 90 9.87 10.48 -4.25
C ASN A 90 11.11 10.27 -3.36
N LEU A 91 12.15 9.56 -3.83
CA LEU A 91 13.34 9.27 -3.02
C LEU A 91 14.39 10.39 -3.07
N GLU A 92 14.60 11.01 -4.23
CA GLU A 92 15.66 11.98 -4.47
C GLU A 92 15.12 13.40 -4.69
N GLY A 93 14.00 13.51 -5.43
CA GLY A 93 13.40 14.78 -5.85
C GLY A 93 12.47 15.46 -4.84
N MET A 94 12.30 14.90 -3.65
CA MET A 94 11.35 15.41 -2.65
C MET A 94 11.77 16.77 -2.11
N TYR A 95 11.04 17.81 -2.51
CA TYR A 95 11.11 19.16 -1.93
C TYR A 95 9.72 19.77 -1.96
N TYR A 96 8.97 19.65 -0.87
CA TYR A 96 7.52 19.89 -0.71
C TYR A 96 6.65 18.93 -1.54
N LYS A 97 7.05 18.56 -2.75
CA LYS A 97 6.42 17.59 -3.64
C LYS A 97 7.51 16.71 -4.28
N PRO A 98 7.18 15.50 -4.73
CA PRO A 98 8.10 14.63 -5.45
C PRO A 98 8.32 15.16 -6.87
N ARG A 99 9.54 15.62 -7.20
CA ARG A 99 9.84 16.30 -8.46
C ARG A 99 10.75 15.45 -9.34
N ILE A 100 10.47 15.52 -10.63
CA ILE A 100 11.38 15.10 -11.70
C ILE A 100 11.96 16.35 -12.38
N ASP A 101 12.88 16.17 -13.32
CA ASP A 101 13.41 17.25 -14.16
C ASP A 101 13.53 16.83 -15.62
N HIS A 102 13.97 17.77 -16.46
CA HIS A 102 14.14 17.54 -17.90
C HIS A 102 15.17 16.45 -18.21
N ASP A 103 16.25 16.33 -17.44
CA ASP A 103 17.25 15.28 -17.66
C ASP A 103 16.65 13.88 -17.44
N LEU A 104 15.84 13.70 -16.39
CA LEU A 104 15.14 12.44 -16.14
C LEU A 104 14.10 12.14 -17.21
N LEU A 105 13.38 13.16 -17.67
CA LEU A 105 12.43 13.00 -18.77
C LEU A 105 13.13 12.60 -20.06
N GLU A 106 14.31 13.17 -20.38
CA GLU A 106 15.11 12.78 -21.53
C GLU A 106 15.64 11.35 -21.41
N GLN A 107 16.06 10.95 -20.21
CA GLN A 107 16.57 9.60 -19.93
C GLN A 107 15.50 8.50 -19.99
N TYR A 108 14.29 8.79 -19.51
CA TYR A 108 13.19 7.82 -19.35
C TYR A 108 11.99 8.10 -20.24
N ASN A 109 12.19 8.73 -21.42
CA ASN A 109 11.11 9.14 -22.33
C ASN A 109 10.45 7.99 -23.09
N GLU A 110 11.13 6.85 -23.24
CA GLU A 110 10.65 5.75 -24.08
C GLU A 110 9.33 5.18 -23.60
N GLY A 111 8.38 4.98 -24.51
CA GLY A 111 7.06 4.42 -24.20
C GLY A 111 6.14 5.37 -23.43
N LEU A 112 6.46 6.67 -23.33
CA LEU A 112 5.61 7.67 -22.69
C LEU A 112 4.96 8.59 -23.72
N ILE A 113 3.66 8.86 -23.52
CA ILE A 113 2.93 9.98 -24.13
C ILE A 113 2.88 11.10 -23.08
N VAL A 114 3.06 12.32 -23.53
CA VAL A 114 3.13 13.51 -22.67
C VAL A 114 2.10 14.53 -23.10
N LEU A 115 1.31 15.02 -22.12
CA LEU A 115 0.40 16.14 -22.31
C LEU A 115 0.96 17.35 -21.54
N SER A 116 0.81 18.55 -22.13
CA SER A 116 1.46 19.75 -21.61
C SER A 116 1.02 20.21 -20.21
N GLY A 117 -0.06 19.64 -19.69
CA GLY A 117 -0.56 19.89 -18.34
C GLY A 117 -1.45 21.13 -18.21
N CYS A 118 -1.85 21.44 -17.01
CA CYS A 118 -2.81 22.49 -16.65
C CYS A 118 -2.18 23.89 -16.58
N ALA A 119 -2.93 24.87 -16.05
CA ALA A 119 -2.44 26.23 -15.80
C ALA A 119 -1.22 26.30 -14.86
N SER A 120 -0.97 25.25 -14.07
CA SER A 120 0.21 25.09 -13.21
C SER A 120 1.39 24.38 -13.91
N SER A 121 1.29 24.07 -15.19
CA SER A 121 2.40 23.52 -15.98
C SER A 121 3.47 24.57 -16.31
N GLU A 122 4.64 24.13 -16.81
CA GLU A 122 5.69 25.06 -17.26
C GLU A 122 5.18 26.01 -18.33
N LEU A 123 4.37 25.52 -19.28
CA LEU A 123 3.75 26.34 -20.30
C LEU A 123 2.70 27.26 -19.70
N GLY A 124 1.80 26.71 -18.89
CA GLY A 124 0.69 27.45 -18.29
C GLY A 124 1.15 28.64 -17.44
N GLU A 125 2.13 28.43 -16.55
CA GLU A 125 2.70 29.49 -15.71
C GLU A 125 3.33 30.63 -16.54
N ASN A 126 4.08 30.29 -17.60
CA ASN A 126 4.66 31.29 -18.49
C ASN A 126 3.59 32.03 -19.30
N LEU A 127 2.60 31.34 -19.85
CA LEU A 127 1.52 31.94 -20.63
C LEU A 127 0.61 32.84 -19.80
N ARG A 128 0.41 32.52 -18.53
CA ARG A 128 -0.37 33.31 -17.59
C ARG A 128 0.21 34.72 -17.38
N VAL A 129 1.54 34.83 -17.45
CA VAL A 129 2.26 36.10 -17.30
C VAL A 129 2.76 36.68 -18.64
N ASP A 130 2.18 36.27 -19.76
CA ASP A 130 2.49 36.72 -21.10
C ASP A 130 3.93 36.44 -21.59
N ASN A 131 4.62 35.47 -20.98
CA ASN A 131 5.97 35.05 -21.38
C ASN A 131 5.91 33.98 -22.50
N TYR A 132 5.36 34.41 -23.65
CA TYR A 132 5.06 33.53 -24.80
C TYR A 132 6.29 32.81 -25.35
N GLU A 133 7.40 33.55 -25.54
CA GLU A 133 8.61 32.99 -26.16
C GLU A 133 9.23 31.89 -25.30
N GLU A 134 9.20 32.03 -23.99
CA GLU A 134 9.70 30.99 -23.07
C GLU A 134 8.80 29.75 -23.12
N ALA A 135 7.47 29.93 -23.06
CA ALA A 135 6.53 28.82 -23.21
C ALA A 135 6.75 28.07 -24.53
N LYS A 136 6.98 28.80 -25.62
CA LYS A 136 7.28 28.23 -26.93
C LYS A 136 8.61 27.46 -26.93
N ASN A 137 9.65 27.98 -26.30
CA ASN A 137 10.94 27.29 -26.17
C ASN A 137 10.80 25.97 -25.38
N ILE A 138 10.05 25.99 -24.29
CA ILE A 138 9.74 24.82 -23.51
C ILE A 138 8.97 23.78 -24.35
N ALA A 139 7.91 24.20 -25.06
CA ALA A 139 7.15 23.31 -25.94
C ALA A 139 8.03 22.69 -27.04
N LYS A 140 8.98 23.49 -27.61
CA LYS A 140 9.94 23.00 -28.58
C LYS A 140 10.87 21.94 -27.99
N TRP A 141 11.31 22.10 -26.75
CA TRP A 141 12.11 21.10 -26.07
C TRP A 141 11.32 19.79 -25.90
N TYR A 142 10.08 19.85 -25.36
CA TYR A 142 9.23 18.67 -25.22
C TYR A 142 9.00 17.95 -26.56
N LYS A 143 8.72 18.73 -27.64
CA LYS A 143 8.60 18.15 -28.99
C LYS A 143 9.88 17.47 -29.44
N SER A 144 11.06 18.03 -29.14
CA SER A 144 12.34 17.42 -29.52
C SER A 144 12.62 16.10 -28.84
N VAL A 145 12.15 15.91 -27.57
CA VAL A 145 12.33 14.68 -26.77
C VAL A 145 11.27 13.63 -27.11
N PHE A 146 10.01 14.03 -27.22
CA PHE A 146 8.88 13.09 -27.32
C PHE A 146 8.34 12.94 -28.76
N GLY A 147 8.67 13.83 -29.68
CA GLY A 147 8.24 13.76 -31.08
C GLY A 147 6.71 13.80 -31.23
N ASP A 148 6.15 12.76 -31.83
CA ASP A 148 4.71 12.57 -32.06
C ASP A 148 3.93 12.08 -30.82
N ARG A 149 4.62 11.91 -29.71
CA ARG A 149 4.09 11.52 -28.40
C ARG A 149 3.84 12.72 -27.48
N TYR A 150 4.07 13.94 -27.94
CA TYR A 150 3.81 15.18 -27.21
C TYR A 150 2.56 15.86 -27.72
N TYR A 151 1.63 16.21 -26.84
CA TYR A 151 0.38 16.89 -27.14
C TYR A 151 0.24 18.15 -26.29
N LEU A 152 -0.25 19.25 -26.89
CA LEU A 152 -0.69 20.41 -26.15
C LEU A 152 -2.10 20.16 -25.60
N GLU A 153 -2.26 20.35 -24.31
CA GLU A 153 -3.48 20.04 -23.57
C GLU A 153 -4.38 21.28 -23.50
N LEU A 154 -5.53 21.21 -24.18
CA LEU A 154 -6.57 22.21 -24.09
C LEU A 154 -7.55 21.81 -23.00
N GLN A 155 -7.48 22.44 -21.83
CA GLN A 155 -8.35 22.08 -20.72
C GLN A 155 -9.73 22.72 -20.83
N ASP A 156 -10.76 21.90 -20.61
CA ASP A 156 -12.15 22.27 -20.45
C ASP A 156 -12.51 22.16 -18.96
N HIS A 157 -12.62 23.29 -18.27
CA HIS A 157 -13.05 23.34 -16.88
C HIS A 157 -14.56 23.63 -16.75
N GLY A 158 -15.37 23.21 -17.73
CA GLY A 158 -16.81 23.44 -17.77
C GLY A 158 -17.09 24.92 -17.89
N HIS A 159 -17.62 25.61 -16.93
CA HIS A 159 -18.33 26.78 -17.25
C HIS A 159 -18.32 27.89 -16.21
N LEU A 160 -18.05 29.08 -16.58
CA LEU A 160 -19.00 30.17 -16.82
C LEU A 160 -19.47 30.94 -15.61
N GLU A 161 -19.56 30.37 -14.40
CA GLU A 161 -19.94 31.13 -13.22
C GLU A 161 -18.74 31.78 -12.51
N SER A 162 -17.53 31.40 -12.91
CA SER A 162 -16.29 32.05 -12.46
C SER A 162 -15.49 32.66 -13.61
N PRO A 163 -15.82 33.88 -14.03
CA PRO A 163 -15.20 34.54 -15.17
C PRO A 163 -13.67 34.60 -15.10
N THR A 164 -13.10 34.83 -13.92
CA THR A 164 -11.66 35.01 -13.74
C THR A 164 -10.88 33.74 -14.06
N ALA A 165 -11.29 32.60 -13.54
CA ALA A 165 -10.62 31.32 -13.80
C ALA A 165 -10.81 30.90 -15.27
N TRP A 166 -12.01 31.06 -15.79
CA TRP A 166 -12.31 30.82 -17.21
C TRP A 166 -11.48 31.71 -18.14
N ASP A 167 -11.41 33.01 -17.90
CA ASP A 167 -10.64 33.94 -18.70
C ASP A 167 -9.15 33.58 -18.75
N VAL A 168 -8.59 33.13 -17.62
CA VAL A 168 -7.19 32.65 -17.56
C VAL A 168 -7.00 31.42 -18.43
N GLN A 169 -7.90 30.42 -18.34
CA GLN A 169 -7.81 29.21 -19.13
C GLN A 169 -8.03 29.46 -20.63
N VAL A 170 -8.98 30.31 -20.98
CA VAL A 170 -9.20 30.76 -22.37
C VAL A 170 -7.93 31.42 -22.94
N LYS A 171 -7.28 32.29 -22.15
CA LYS A 171 -6.03 32.92 -22.53
C LYS A 171 -4.92 31.89 -22.80
N ILE A 172 -4.74 30.94 -21.86
CA ILE A 172 -3.75 29.87 -21.98
C ILE A 172 -4.04 29.03 -23.23
N ASN A 173 -5.26 28.54 -23.40
CA ASN A 173 -5.66 27.73 -24.55
C ASN A 173 -5.38 28.47 -25.89
N GLY A 174 -5.75 29.79 -25.99
CA GLY A 174 -5.48 30.57 -27.19
C GLY A 174 -4.00 30.79 -27.48
N HIS A 175 -3.13 30.82 -26.49
CA HIS A 175 -1.68 30.84 -26.69
C HIS A 175 -1.15 29.45 -27.08
N LEU A 176 -1.66 28.37 -26.49
CA LEU A 176 -1.29 27.01 -26.88
C LEU A 176 -1.67 26.72 -28.33
N GLU A 177 -2.83 27.20 -28.80
CA GLU A 177 -3.24 27.10 -30.21
C GLU A 177 -2.21 27.71 -31.15
N LYS A 178 -1.66 28.89 -30.82
CA LYS A 178 -0.62 29.54 -31.61
C LYS A 178 0.69 28.74 -31.60
N ILE A 179 1.14 28.30 -30.42
CA ILE A 179 2.33 27.47 -30.27
C ILE A 179 2.20 26.17 -31.06
N GLY A 180 1.04 25.51 -30.97
CA GLY A 180 0.78 24.27 -31.69
C GLY A 180 0.84 24.44 -33.22
N ALA A 181 0.24 25.53 -33.72
CA ALA A 181 0.31 25.87 -35.16
C ALA A 181 1.74 26.20 -35.63
N GLU A 182 2.51 26.95 -34.82
CA GLU A 182 3.88 27.34 -35.17
C GLU A 182 4.89 26.19 -35.09
N LEU A 183 4.68 25.26 -34.15
CA LEU A 183 5.58 24.14 -33.93
C LEU A 183 5.07 22.81 -34.49
N ASP A 184 3.89 22.79 -35.12
CA ASP A 184 3.22 21.56 -35.58
C ASP A 184 3.09 20.51 -34.49
N ILE A 185 2.52 20.91 -33.32
CA ILE A 185 2.24 20.03 -32.19
C ILE A 185 0.73 19.77 -32.12
N PRO A 186 0.28 18.50 -32.06
CA PRO A 186 -1.14 18.18 -31.97
C PRO A 186 -1.73 18.58 -30.63
N PHE A 187 -3.06 18.79 -30.59
CA PHE A 187 -3.82 19.12 -29.41
C PHE A 187 -4.59 17.91 -28.89
N VAL A 188 -4.91 17.92 -27.61
CA VAL A 188 -5.90 17.04 -26.96
C VAL A 188 -6.76 17.84 -25.99
N VAL A 189 -8.05 17.56 -25.95
CA VAL A 189 -8.96 18.15 -24.94
C VAL A 189 -9.05 17.24 -23.73
N THR A 190 -8.95 17.83 -22.53
CA THR A 190 -9.13 17.12 -21.25
C THR A 190 -10.01 17.94 -20.31
N SER A 191 -10.64 17.30 -19.32
CA SER A 191 -11.48 17.96 -18.30
C SER A 191 -10.87 17.95 -16.89
N ASP A 192 -9.69 17.38 -16.70
CA ASP A 192 -9.00 17.34 -15.40
C ASP A 192 -9.91 16.85 -14.25
N GLY A 193 -10.59 15.73 -14.45
CA GLY A 193 -11.66 15.24 -13.59
C GLY A 193 -11.17 14.85 -12.18
N HIS A 194 -11.65 15.57 -11.16
CA HIS A 194 -11.30 15.35 -9.75
C HIS A 194 -12.41 14.66 -8.94
N TYR A 195 -13.65 14.69 -9.43
CA TYR A 195 -14.82 14.09 -8.81
C TYR A 195 -15.82 13.60 -9.87
N LEU A 196 -16.82 12.82 -9.48
CA LEU A 196 -17.65 12.06 -10.43
C LEU A 196 -18.75 12.88 -11.07
N THR A 197 -19.46 13.67 -10.29
CA THR A 197 -20.63 14.44 -10.72
C THR A 197 -20.50 15.89 -10.28
N HIS A 198 -21.19 16.79 -10.96
CA HIS A 198 -21.23 18.20 -10.59
C HIS A 198 -21.60 18.42 -9.11
N ASP A 199 -22.54 17.63 -8.58
CA ASP A 199 -22.98 17.72 -7.19
C ASP A 199 -21.90 17.31 -6.15
N ASP A 200 -20.80 16.70 -6.58
CA ASP A 200 -19.69 16.31 -5.70
C ASP A 200 -18.69 17.46 -5.45
N GLN A 201 -18.85 18.61 -6.11
CA GLN A 201 -17.94 19.75 -5.98
C GLN A 201 -17.79 20.21 -4.52
N ASP A 202 -18.90 20.39 -3.79
CA ASP A 202 -18.85 20.83 -2.39
C ASP A 202 -18.22 19.77 -1.47
N ALA A 203 -18.50 18.49 -1.72
CA ALA A 203 -17.85 17.40 -0.99
C ALA A 203 -16.32 17.36 -1.25
N HIS A 204 -15.89 17.65 -2.49
CA HIS A 204 -14.49 17.78 -2.84
C HIS A 204 -13.82 18.96 -2.12
N GLU A 205 -14.47 20.13 -2.03
CA GLU A 205 -13.98 21.28 -1.25
C GLU A 205 -13.77 20.92 0.23
N ILE A 206 -14.71 20.16 0.82
CA ILE A 206 -14.57 19.67 2.19
C ILE A 206 -13.37 18.70 2.30
N LEU A 207 -13.18 17.82 1.33
CA LEU A 207 -12.03 16.90 1.30
C LEU A 207 -10.69 17.66 1.23
N LEU A 208 -10.61 18.73 0.43
CA LEU A 208 -9.44 19.62 0.40
C LEU A 208 -9.18 20.25 1.78
N CYS A 209 -10.22 20.71 2.47
CA CYS A 209 -10.11 21.25 3.82
C CYS A 209 -9.66 20.19 4.84
N VAL A 210 -10.12 18.93 4.71
CA VAL A 210 -9.64 17.82 5.54
C VAL A 210 -8.14 17.60 5.34
N GLY A 211 -7.69 17.56 4.09
CA GLY A 211 -6.29 17.33 3.73
C GLY A 211 -5.34 18.46 4.13
N THR A 212 -5.80 19.71 4.07
CA THR A 212 -4.99 20.90 4.38
C THR A 212 -5.13 21.40 5.83
N GLY A 213 -6.04 20.81 6.61
CA GLY A 213 -6.34 21.24 7.98
C GLY A 213 -7.16 22.51 8.09
N ALA A 214 -7.67 23.05 6.97
CA ALA A 214 -8.44 24.29 6.89
C ALA A 214 -9.92 24.10 7.30
N PHE A 215 -10.64 25.22 7.46
CA PHE A 215 -12.08 25.29 7.56
C PHE A 215 -12.69 25.76 6.24
N LEU A 216 -13.93 25.40 5.98
CA LEU A 216 -14.61 25.82 4.74
C LEU A 216 -14.78 27.35 4.66
N SER A 217 -14.90 28.02 5.81
CA SER A 217 -15.03 29.47 5.93
C SER A 217 -13.72 30.26 5.78
N ASP A 218 -12.54 29.59 5.71
CA ASP A 218 -11.27 30.28 5.58
C ASP A 218 -11.13 30.91 4.19
N GLU A 219 -10.97 32.23 4.12
CA GLU A 219 -10.90 32.97 2.85
C GLU A 219 -9.64 32.65 2.01
N LYS A 220 -8.55 32.26 2.66
CA LYS A 220 -7.24 32.00 2.01
C LYS A 220 -6.93 30.51 1.86
N ARG A 221 -7.91 29.63 2.02
CA ARG A 221 -7.71 28.20 1.83
C ARG A 221 -7.50 27.85 0.35
N MET A 222 -6.92 26.70 0.11
CA MET A 222 -6.95 26.09 -1.22
C MET A 222 -8.41 25.79 -1.60
N SER A 223 -8.82 26.21 -2.80
CA SER A 223 -10.15 25.95 -3.34
C SER A 223 -10.04 25.71 -4.84
N LEU A 224 -10.84 24.80 -5.35
CA LEU A 224 -11.03 24.51 -6.76
C LEU A 224 -12.49 24.77 -7.20
N LYS A 225 -13.24 25.51 -6.40
CA LYS A 225 -14.66 25.78 -6.65
C LYS A 225 -14.93 26.62 -7.90
N ASP A 226 -13.89 27.34 -8.37
CA ASP A 226 -13.94 28.12 -9.61
C ASP A 226 -13.89 27.26 -10.89
N PHE A 227 -13.67 25.94 -10.74
CA PHE A 227 -13.55 24.99 -11.84
C PHE A 227 -14.59 23.89 -11.71
N GLU A 228 -15.18 23.49 -12.83
CA GLU A 228 -16.01 22.28 -12.91
C GLU A 228 -15.11 21.10 -13.29
N LEU A 229 -14.72 20.29 -12.30
CA LEU A 229 -13.78 19.20 -12.45
C LEU A 229 -14.46 17.83 -12.28
N HIS A 230 -15.72 17.74 -12.69
CA HIS A 230 -16.43 16.46 -12.72
C HIS A 230 -16.07 15.63 -13.95
N VAL A 231 -16.36 14.34 -13.93
CA VAL A 231 -16.26 13.48 -15.11
C VAL A 231 -17.32 13.92 -16.11
N THR A 232 -16.91 14.77 -17.05
CA THR A 232 -17.81 15.42 -18.02
C THR A 232 -18.34 14.40 -19.03
N GLU A 233 -19.58 14.54 -19.41
CA GLU A 233 -20.21 13.69 -20.43
C GLU A 233 -19.55 13.93 -21.81
N PRO A 234 -19.26 12.85 -22.58
CA PRO A 234 -18.63 12.97 -23.88
C PRO A 234 -19.34 13.94 -24.84
N ASP A 235 -20.67 13.90 -24.84
CA ASP A 235 -21.47 14.75 -25.72
C ASP A 235 -21.29 16.25 -25.44
N GLU A 236 -21.04 16.62 -24.19
CA GLU A 236 -20.76 18.00 -23.82
C GLU A 236 -19.40 18.46 -24.35
N ILE A 237 -18.36 17.63 -24.16
CA ILE A 237 -17.03 17.91 -24.72
C ILE A 237 -17.09 18.01 -26.23
N ILE A 238 -17.74 17.06 -26.90
CA ILE A 238 -17.93 17.06 -28.34
C ILE A 238 -18.64 18.34 -28.80
N LYS A 239 -19.74 18.71 -28.17
CA LYS A 239 -20.51 19.91 -28.50
C LYS A 239 -19.69 21.18 -28.34
N ARG A 240 -18.87 21.29 -27.31
CA ARG A 240 -18.04 22.49 -27.04
C ARG A 240 -16.85 22.63 -27.99
N TRP A 241 -16.19 21.53 -28.34
CA TRP A 241 -14.89 21.54 -28.99
C TRP A 241 -14.87 21.07 -30.45
N SER A 242 -15.84 20.26 -30.89
CA SER A 242 -15.79 19.62 -32.22
C SER A 242 -15.87 20.62 -33.41
N VAL A 243 -16.40 21.81 -33.19
CA VAL A 243 -16.51 22.85 -34.23
C VAL A 243 -15.15 23.57 -34.41
N THR A 244 -14.48 23.88 -33.31
CA THR A 244 -13.23 24.65 -33.33
C THR A 244 -11.99 23.74 -33.38
N HIS A 245 -12.00 22.63 -32.64
CA HIS A 245 -10.86 21.71 -32.48
C HIS A 245 -11.27 20.24 -32.65
N PRO A 246 -11.80 19.83 -33.82
CA PRO A 246 -12.26 18.43 -34.00
C PRO A 246 -11.12 17.42 -33.85
N ASP A 247 -9.89 17.81 -34.18
CA ASP A 247 -8.70 16.96 -34.06
C ASP A 247 -8.33 16.76 -32.58
N ALA A 248 -8.46 17.79 -31.75
CA ALA A 248 -8.18 17.69 -30.30
C ALA A 248 -9.14 16.71 -29.60
N VAL A 249 -10.43 16.73 -30.00
CA VAL A 249 -11.41 15.74 -29.53
C VAL A 249 -11.06 14.34 -30.02
N ARG A 250 -10.72 14.17 -31.30
CA ARG A 250 -10.34 12.88 -31.88
C ARG A 250 -9.08 12.29 -31.24
N ASN A 251 -8.13 13.14 -30.87
CA ASN A 251 -6.88 12.73 -30.26
C ASN A 251 -7.05 12.08 -28.88
N THR A 252 -8.16 12.28 -28.17
CA THR A 252 -8.46 11.51 -26.96
C THR A 252 -8.52 10.01 -27.26
N LYS A 253 -9.20 9.65 -28.37
CA LYS A 253 -9.28 8.26 -28.83
C LYS A 253 -7.95 7.76 -29.39
N VAL A 254 -7.24 8.58 -30.16
CA VAL A 254 -5.91 8.25 -30.71
C VAL A 254 -4.94 7.92 -29.58
N ILE A 255 -4.89 8.72 -28.52
CA ILE A 255 -4.06 8.48 -27.35
C ILE A 255 -4.49 7.19 -26.65
N ALA A 256 -5.79 7.00 -26.42
CA ALA A 256 -6.32 5.79 -25.80
C ALA A 256 -5.94 4.53 -26.60
N ASP A 257 -6.01 4.58 -27.93
CA ASP A 257 -5.65 3.44 -28.79
C ASP A 257 -4.14 3.15 -28.79
N ARG A 258 -3.30 4.16 -28.61
CA ARG A 258 -1.83 4.04 -28.51
C ARG A 258 -1.37 3.47 -27.17
N CYS A 259 -2.18 3.54 -26.11
CA CYS A 259 -1.85 3.03 -24.79
C CYS A 259 -2.28 1.57 -24.67
N ASP A 260 -1.34 0.66 -24.44
CA ASP A 260 -1.59 -0.75 -24.20
C ASP A 260 -0.56 -1.31 -23.22
N VAL A 261 -0.91 -1.27 -21.92
CA VAL A 261 -0.07 -1.76 -20.83
C VAL A 261 -0.64 -3.08 -20.35
N SER A 262 0.24 -4.08 -20.21
CA SER A 262 -0.12 -5.40 -19.66
C SER A 262 0.59 -5.63 -18.33
N ILE A 263 -0.17 -5.61 -17.24
CA ILE A 263 0.34 -5.91 -15.90
C ILE A 263 0.04 -7.37 -15.59
N GLU A 264 1.09 -8.17 -15.44
CA GLU A 264 0.97 -9.58 -15.08
C GLU A 264 0.71 -9.71 -13.58
N LEU A 265 -0.43 -10.30 -13.23
CA LEU A 265 -0.87 -10.53 -11.85
C LEU A 265 -0.97 -12.03 -11.55
N GLY A 266 -0.88 -12.40 -10.28
CA GLY A 266 -1.11 -13.78 -9.82
C GLY A 266 0.08 -14.73 -10.00
N ARG A 267 1.26 -14.24 -10.42
CA ARG A 267 2.49 -15.03 -10.43
C ARG A 267 3.13 -15.08 -9.04
N ILE A 268 4.12 -15.93 -8.86
CA ILE A 268 4.88 -16.06 -7.61
C ILE A 268 6.33 -15.66 -7.89
N LEU A 269 6.80 -14.63 -7.18
CA LEU A 269 8.13 -14.03 -7.34
C LEU A 269 8.94 -14.19 -6.05
N ILE A 270 9.50 -15.37 -5.84
CA ILE A 270 10.36 -15.65 -4.70
C ILE A 270 11.82 -15.33 -5.06
N PRO A 271 12.52 -14.51 -4.24
CA PRO A 271 13.95 -14.31 -4.41
C PRO A 271 14.72 -15.62 -4.33
N LYS A 272 15.79 -15.77 -5.11
CA LYS A 272 16.70 -16.90 -4.99
C LYS A 272 17.51 -16.78 -3.71
N PHE A 273 17.51 -17.85 -2.92
CA PHE A 273 18.35 -17.92 -1.74
C PHE A 273 19.81 -18.28 -2.12
N PRO A 274 20.82 -17.56 -1.62
CA PRO A 274 22.22 -17.89 -1.88
C PRO A 274 22.60 -19.16 -1.10
N THR A 275 22.54 -20.30 -1.76
CA THR A 275 22.89 -21.60 -1.17
C THR A 275 24.40 -21.78 -1.14
N PRO A 276 24.96 -22.42 -0.09
CA PRO A 276 26.39 -22.76 -0.05
C PRO A 276 26.73 -23.85 -1.07
N ASP A 277 27.97 -23.84 -1.54
CA ASP A 277 28.57 -24.90 -2.38
C ASP A 277 27.80 -25.23 -3.68
N GLY A 278 26.99 -24.28 -4.18
CA GLY A 278 26.24 -24.48 -5.43
C GLY A 278 25.11 -25.51 -5.33
N LYS A 279 24.67 -25.87 -4.14
CA LYS A 279 23.51 -26.75 -3.93
C LYS A 279 22.24 -26.11 -4.45
N SER A 280 21.28 -26.96 -4.88
CA SER A 280 19.91 -26.45 -5.15
C SER A 280 19.25 -26.01 -3.85
N GLU A 281 18.29 -25.06 -3.94
CA GLU A 281 17.49 -24.65 -2.78
C GLU A 281 16.76 -25.84 -2.15
N LYS A 282 16.27 -26.76 -2.97
CA LYS A 282 15.68 -28.03 -2.52
C LYS A 282 16.64 -28.84 -1.66
N ASP A 283 17.83 -29.17 -2.19
CA ASP A 283 18.78 -30.00 -1.46
C ASP A 283 19.25 -29.35 -0.16
N TYR A 284 19.39 -28.03 -0.19
CA TYR A 284 19.80 -27.28 0.98
C TYR A 284 18.68 -27.19 2.03
N LEU A 285 17.44 -26.97 1.63
CA LEU A 285 16.29 -26.98 2.55
C LEU A 285 16.14 -28.37 3.20
N HIS A 286 16.18 -29.44 2.41
CA HIS A 286 16.12 -30.82 2.93
C HIS A 286 17.25 -31.09 3.93
N GLN A 287 18.47 -30.67 3.61
CA GLN A 287 19.60 -30.83 4.52
C GLN A 287 19.36 -30.14 5.86
N LEU A 288 18.97 -28.84 5.85
CA LEU A 288 18.72 -28.10 7.07
C LEU A 288 17.56 -28.68 7.86
N THR A 289 16.52 -29.13 7.17
CA THR A 289 15.33 -29.74 7.81
C THR A 289 15.71 -31.05 8.51
N TYR A 290 16.45 -31.96 7.86
CA TYR A 290 16.92 -33.20 8.52
C TYR A 290 17.83 -32.90 9.72
N GLN A 291 18.73 -31.94 9.60
CA GLN A 291 19.56 -31.50 10.73
C GLN A 291 18.70 -30.97 11.90
N GLY A 292 17.68 -30.21 11.59
CA GLY A 292 16.72 -29.73 12.58
C GLY A 292 15.89 -30.86 13.21
N MET A 293 15.47 -31.86 12.43
CA MET A 293 14.81 -33.08 12.96
C MET A 293 15.69 -33.82 13.95
N ALA A 294 16.98 -33.94 13.66
CA ALA A 294 17.94 -34.57 14.58
C ALA A 294 18.08 -33.78 15.89
N PHE A 295 18.09 -32.47 15.81
CA PHE A 295 18.11 -31.58 16.97
C PHE A 295 16.82 -31.68 17.81
N ARG A 296 15.63 -31.60 17.16
CA ARG A 296 14.32 -31.55 17.82
C ARG A 296 13.86 -32.91 18.41
N TYR A 297 14.16 -34.03 17.74
CA TYR A 297 13.60 -35.35 18.08
C TYR A 297 14.60 -36.43 18.47
N LEU A 298 15.90 -36.21 18.22
CA LEU A 298 16.92 -37.27 18.47
C LEU A 298 17.97 -36.88 19.52
N ASP A 299 17.72 -35.81 20.30
CA ASP A 299 18.63 -35.29 21.33
C ASP A 299 20.07 -35.05 20.82
N LYS A 300 20.22 -34.63 19.55
CA LYS A 300 21.50 -34.27 18.97
C LYS A 300 21.81 -32.81 19.15
N THR A 301 23.07 -32.48 19.45
CA THR A 301 23.50 -31.08 19.39
C THR A 301 23.52 -30.59 17.93
N VAL A 302 23.56 -29.29 17.72
CA VAL A 302 23.66 -28.68 16.39
C VAL A 302 24.90 -29.18 15.66
N GLU A 303 26.05 -29.32 16.35
CA GLU A 303 27.28 -29.81 15.79
C GLU A 303 27.20 -31.29 15.40
N GLN A 304 26.57 -32.11 16.23
CA GLN A 304 26.36 -33.54 15.93
C GLN A 304 25.41 -33.71 14.73
N SER A 305 24.33 -32.94 14.67
CA SER A 305 23.36 -33.01 13.57
C SER A 305 23.98 -32.63 12.22
N LYS A 306 24.90 -31.66 12.19
CA LYS A 306 25.63 -31.27 10.98
C LYS A 306 26.58 -32.35 10.45
N GLN A 307 27.03 -33.27 11.30
CA GLN A 307 27.91 -34.40 10.90
C GLN A 307 27.14 -35.59 10.36
N MET A 308 25.81 -35.61 10.48
CA MET A 308 24.97 -36.71 10.00
C MET A 308 24.43 -36.43 8.59
N THR A 309 24.32 -37.50 7.80
CA THR A 309 23.64 -37.43 6.50
C THR A 309 22.12 -37.49 6.69
N ASN A 310 21.35 -36.98 5.70
CA ASN A 310 19.90 -37.08 5.70
C ASN A 310 19.41 -38.51 5.89
N ASP A 311 20.05 -39.49 5.23
CA ASP A 311 19.69 -40.91 5.34
C ASP A 311 19.95 -41.49 6.74
N GLN A 312 21.04 -41.08 7.40
CA GLN A 312 21.31 -41.48 8.78
C GLN A 312 20.25 -40.98 9.73
N ILE A 313 19.87 -39.69 9.61
CA ILE A 313 18.84 -39.08 10.43
C ILE A 313 17.50 -39.77 10.16
N ARG A 314 17.11 -39.91 8.88
CA ARG A 314 15.86 -40.53 8.46
C ARG A 314 15.63 -41.92 9.06
N LYS A 315 16.68 -42.75 9.15
CA LYS A 315 16.60 -44.09 9.76
C LYS A 315 16.32 -44.11 11.25
N LEU A 316 16.61 -43.01 11.94
CA LEU A 316 16.39 -42.85 13.40
C LEU A 316 15.02 -42.25 13.75
N LEU A 317 14.35 -41.64 12.80
CA LEU A 317 13.00 -41.06 13.01
C LEU A 317 11.94 -42.15 13.08
N THR A 318 10.85 -41.89 13.79
CA THR A 318 9.65 -42.75 13.78
C THR A 318 8.95 -42.73 12.42
N ASP A 319 8.07 -43.70 12.16
CA ASP A 319 7.30 -43.75 10.92
C ASP A 319 6.44 -42.47 10.76
N GLU A 320 5.77 -42.06 11.80
CA GLU A 320 4.94 -40.83 11.84
C GLU A 320 5.78 -39.59 11.48
N GLN A 321 6.94 -39.43 12.09
CA GLN A 321 7.82 -38.29 11.79
C GLN A 321 8.32 -38.30 10.33
N ARG A 322 8.64 -39.51 9.82
CA ARG A 322 9.08 -39.64 8.42
C ARG A 322 7.98 -39.31 7.42
N ASP A 323 6.80 -39.90 7.63
CA ASP A 323 5.68 -39.74 6.72
C ASP A 323 5.22 -38.28 6.67
N ARG A 324 5.16 -37.62 7.83
CA ARG A 324 4.83 -36.19 7.92
C ARG A 324 5.89 -35.33 7.23
N LEU A 325 7.18 -35.61 7.46
CA LEU A 325 8.28 -34.87 6.86
C LEU A 325 8.30 -35.01 5.33
N ASP A 326 8.14 -36.25 4.83
CA ASP A 326 8.12 -36.52 3.38
C ASP A 326 6.93 -35.84 2.70
N MET A 327 5.78 -35.86 3.33
CA MET A 327 4.59 -35.20 2.82
C MET A 327 4.80 -33.69 2.72
N GLU A 328 5.27 -33.03 3.79
CA GLU A 328 5.47 -31.59 3.81
C GLU A 328 6.54 -31.13 2.82
N LEU A 329 7.73 -31.78 2.81
CA LEU A 329 8.79 -31.47 1.86
C LEU A 329 8.34 -31.69 0.41
N GLY A 330 7.57 -32.77 0.16
CA GLY A 330 7.00 -33.03 -1.17
C GLY A 330 6.05 -31.93 -1.64
N VAL A 331 5.23 -31.39 -0.76
CA VAL A 331 4.34 -30.24 -1.08
C VAL A 331 5.16 -28.98 -1.35
N MET A 332 6.15 -28.67 -0.50
CA MET A 332 7.01 -27.50 -0.67
C MET A 332 7.81 -27.55 -1.99
N ASP A 333 8.35 -28.71 -2.33
CA ASP A 333 9.05 -28.96 -3.59
C ASP A 333 8.13 -28.74 -4.80
N LYS A 334 6.93 -29.34 -4.76
CA LYS A 334 5.93 -29.23 -5.84
C LYS A 334 5.45 -27.80 -6.06
N MET A 335 5.29 -27.05 -4.98
CA MET A 335 4.82 -25.66 -5.04
C MET A 335 5.96 -24.65 -5.28
N GLY A 336 7.23 -25.06 -5.24
CA GLY A 336 8.39 -24.19 -5.48
C GLY A 336 8.71 -23.23 -4.32
N TYR A 337 8.34 -23.58 -3.08
CA TYR A 337 8.52 -22.70 -1.91
C TYR A 337 9.83 -22.92 -1.14
N ASN A 338 10.76 -23.72 -1.67
CA ASN A 338 12.03 -24.00 -1.00
C ASN A 338 12.81 -22.74 -0.64
N GLY A 339 12.92 -21.79 -1.58
CA GLY A 339 13.57 -20.50 -1.36
C GLY A 339 12.88 -19.68 -0.28
N TYR A 340 11.55 -19.70 -0.22
CA TYR A 340 10.78 -19.02 0.82
C TYR A 340 11.16 -19.49 2.23
N PHE A 341 11.13 -20.80 2.46
CA PHE A 341 11.49 -21.35 3.78
C PHE A 341 12.96 -21.12 4.14
N LEU A 342 13.85 -21.13 3.15
CA LEU A 342 15.26 -20.79 3.35
C LEU A 342 15.43 -19.32 3.77
N ILE A 343 14.69 -18.39 3.17
CA ILE A 343 14.73 -16.97 3.53
C ILE A 343 14.21 -16.77 4.95
N VAL A 344 13.06 -17.38 5.28
CA VAL A 344 12.43 -17.23 6.60
C VAL A 344 13.30 -17.79 7.71
N GLN A 345 13.81 -19.03 7.54
CA GLN A 345 14.68 -19.64 8.55
C GLN A 345 15.97 -18.84 8.75
N ASP A 346 16.49 -18.24 7.69
CA ASP A 346 17.75 -17.51 7.73
C ASP A 346 17.69 -16.29 8.65
N PHE A 347 16.76 -15.37 8.42
CA PHE A 347 16.70 -14.16 9.25
C PHE A 347 16.18 -14.45 10.67
N ILE A 348 15.31 -15.45 10.88
CA ILE A 348 14.88 -15.86 12.23
C ILE A 348 16.07 -16.42 13.01
N ASN A 349 16.82 -17.35 12.43
CA ASN A 349 17.99 -17.94 13.11
C ASN A 349 19.11 -16.91 13.32
N TRP A 350 19.32 -16.01 12.34
CA TRP A 350 20.23 -14.89 12.54
C TRP A 350 19.81 -14.06 13.77
N GLY A 351 18.55 -13.64 13.85
CA GLY A 351 18.06 -12.82 14.95
C GLY A 351 18.11 -13.54 16.30
N LYS A 352 17.71 -14.83 16.35
CA LYS A 352 17.83 -15.66 17.56
C LYS A 352 19.30 -15.74 18.02
N ASN A 353 20.26 -15.88 17.10
CA ASN A 353 21.69 -15.88 17.39
C ASN A 353 22.23 -14.52 17.88
N GLN A 354 21.57 -13.41 17.53
CA GLN A 354 21.86 -12.08 18.07
C GLN A 354 21.16 -11.84 19.43
N GLY A 355 20.45 -12.81 19.98
CA GLY A 355 19.71 -12.69 21.23
C GLY A 355 18.42 -11.85 21.09
N ILE A 356 17.87 -11.76 19.88
CA ILE A 356 16.55 -11.17 19.64
C ILE A 356 15.50 -12.23 19.97
N ILE A 357 14.50 -11.88 20.75
CA ILE A 357 13.40 -12.80 21.07
C ILE A 357 12.36 -12.79 19.95
N PHE A 358 12.07 -13.99 19.46
CA PHE A 358 10.97 -14.28 18.53
C PHE A 358 9.86 -15.02 19.28
N GLY A 359 8.64 -14.85 18.82
CA GLY A 359 7.50 -15.64 19.29
C GLY A 359 7.62 -17.12 18.90
N PRO A 360 6.92 -18.03 19.59
CA PRO A 360 7.00 -19.47 19.33
C PRO A 360 6.35 -19.89 18.00
N GLY A 361 5.80 -18.96 17.27
CA GLY A 361 4.98 -19.21 16.10
C GLY A 361 3.49 -19.19 16.44
N ARG A 362 2.68 -18.83 15.48
CA ARG A 362 1.22 -18.76 15.58
C ARG A 362 0.54 -19.04 14.23
N GLY A 363 -0.79 -19.13 14.25
CA GLY A 363 -1.57 -19.36 13.03
C GLY A 363 -1.30 -20.73 12.42
N SER A 364 -1.44 -20.83 11.12
CA SER A 364 -1.33 -22.10 10.38
C SER A 364 0.10 -22.63 10.27
N ALA A 365 1.11 -21.77 10.31
CA ALA A 365 2.52 -22.16 10.20
C ALA A 365 2.98 -23.08 11.35
N ALA A 366 2.36 -22.98 12.53
CA ALA A 366 2.61 -23.88 13.67
C ALA A 366 2.29 -25.36 13.33
N GLY A 367 1.49 -25.61 12.30
CA GLY A 367 1.17 -26.96 11.83
C GLY A 367 2.25 -27.63 10.98
N SER A 368 3.40 -26.99 10.73
CA SER A 368 4.46 -27.52 9.89
C SER A 368 5.63 -28.10 10.69
N ILE A 369 5.93 -29.40 10.49
CA ILE A 369 7.12 -30.05 11.06
C ILE A 369 8.41 -29.50 10.45
N VAL A 370 8.38 -29.08 9.18
CA VAL A 370 9.51 -28.43 8.51
C VAL A 370 9.81 -27.09 9.16
N ALA A 371 8.78 -26.25 9.42
CA ALA A 371 8.96 -24.98 10.12
C ALA A 371 9.50 -25.18 11.55
N PHE A 372 9.04 -26.20 12.26
CA PHE A 372 9.55 -26.58 13.58
C PHE A 372 11.01 -27.04 13.51
N ALA A 373 11.36 -27.93 12.58
CA ALA A 373 12.73 -28.40 12.38
C ALA A 373 13.69 -27.25 12.02
N LEU A 374 13.25 -26.31 11.17
CA LEU A 374 14.03 -25.14 10.75
C LEU A 374 14.16 -24.03 11.83
N ASN A 375 13.61 -24.26 13.03
CA ASN A 375 13.59 -23.28 14.12
C ASN A 375 12.83 -21.98 13.76
N ILE A 376 11.89 -22.08 12.80
CA ILE A 376 10.95 -21.02 12.47
C ILE A 376 9.87 -20.92 13.54
N THR A 377 9.34 -22.07 13.97
CA THR A 377 8.38 -22.21 15.07
C THR A 377 8.98 -23.03 16.21
N ASP A 378 8.44 -22.86 17.42
CA ASP A 378 8.86 -23.60 18.61
C ASP A 378 7.76 -24.53 19.14
N LEU A 379 6.70 -24.76 18.35
CA LEU A 379 5.59 -25.65 18.63
C LEU A 379 5.74 -26.95 17.82
N ASP A 380 5.74 -28.08 18.53
CA ASP A 380 5.77 -29.40 17.88
C ASP A 380 4.38 -29.75 17.32
N PRO A 381 4.22 -29.79 15.97
CA PRO A 381 2.91 -30.04 15.37
C PRO A 381 2.39 -31.46 15.60
N LEU A 382 3.26 -32.45 15.84
CA LEU A 382 2.84 -33.82 16.15
C LEU A 382 2.31 -33.92 17.58
N LYS A 383 2.98 -33.27 18.52
CA LYS A 383 2.55 -33.24 19.93
C LYS A 383 1.15 -32.66 20.11
N TYR A 384 0.79 -31.66 19.31
CA TYR A 384 -0.49 -30.94 19.42
C TYR A 384 -1.49 -31.30 18.31
N ASP A 385 -1.22 -32.36 17.53
CA ASP A 385 -2.08 -32.84 16.42
C ASP A 385 -2.49 -31.72 15.44
N LEU A 386 -1.53 -30.87 15.06
CA LEU A 386 -1.75 -29.73 14.17
C LEU A 386 -1.69 -30.16 12.70
N LEU A 387 -2.66 -29.70 11.91
CA LEU A 387 -2.81 -30.05 10.51
C LEU A 387 -1.99 -29.13 9.61
N PHE A 388 -1.11 -29.73 8.79
CA PHE A 388 -0.29 -29.03 7.79
C PHE A 388 -1.14 -28.46 6.64
N GLU A 389 -2.21 -29.11 6.25
CA GLU A 389 -3.09 -28.71 5.16
C GLU A 389 -3.80 -27.39 5.41
N ARG A 390 -3.86 -26.92 6.65
CA ARG A 390 -4.31 -25.58 7.00
C ARG A 390 -3.29 -24.51 6.66
N PHE A 391 -2.02 -24.86 6.58
CA PHE A 391 -0.92 -23.95 6.25
C PHE A 391 -0.64 -23.96 4.75
N LEU A 392 -0.39 -25.11 4.16
CA LEU A 392 -0.16 -25.27 2.71
C LEU A 392 -1.06 -26.37 2.15
N ASN A 393 -1.79 -26.03 1.10
CA ASN A 393 -2.64 -26.96 0.37
C ASN A 393 -2.28 -26.91 -1.12
N PRO A 394 -1.83 -28.02 -1.73
CA PRO A 394 -1.46 -28.06 -3.14
C PRO A 394 -2.61 -27.76 -4.11
N ASP A 395 -3.86 -27.89 -3.65
CA ASP A 395 -5.06 -27.57 -4.45
C ASP A 395 -5.40 -26.07 -4.41
N ARG A 396 -4.76 -25.31 -3.54
CA ARG A 396 -4.91 -23.87 -3.40
C ARG A 396 -3.57 -23.18 -3.58
N ILE A 397 -3.30 -22.67 -4.78
CA ILE A 397 -2.09 -21.92 -5.06
C ILE A 397 -2.19 -20.55 -4.38
N SER A 398 -1.57 -20.42 -3.21
CA SER A 398 -1.39 -19.15 -2.50
C SER A 398 -0.02 -19.14 -1.85
N MET A 399 0.60 -17.95 -1.79
CA MET A 399 1.87 -17.79 -1.04
C MET A 399 1.65 -18.21 0.42
N PRO A 400 2.62 -18.95 1.01
CA PRO A 400 2.59 -19.20 2.45
C PRO A 400 2.68 -17.88 3.22
N ASP A 401 1.93 -17.77 4.30
CA ASP A 401 1.94 -16.61 5.18
C ASP A 401 2.40 -17.04 6.57
N ILE A 402 3.62 -16.66 6.93
CA ILE A 402 4.19 -16.93 8.25
C ILE A 402 4.24 -15.61 9.02
N ASP A 403 3.37 -15.49 10.00
CA ASP A 403 3.38 -14.39 10.95
C ASP A 403 4.61 -14.49 11.87
N ILE A 404 5.48 -13.49 11.83
CA ILE A 404 6.73 -13.48 12.57
C ILE A 404 6.67 -12.43 13.67
N ASP A 405 6.45 -12.92 14.88
CA ASP A 405 6.43 -12.08 16.07
C ASP A 405 7.86 -11.82 16.54
N ILE A 406 8.25 -10.55 16.61
CA ILE A 406 9.60 -10.12 16.97
C ILE A 406 9.52 -9.14 18.14
N GLN A 407 10.46 -9.19 19.04
CA GLN A 407 10.69 -8.16 20.05
C GLN A 407 10.72 -6.77 19.38
N ASP A 408 9.77 -5.88 19.73
CA ASP A 408 9.53 -4.62 19.02
C ASP A 408 10.73 -3.67 19.00
N THR A 409 11.51 -3.62 20.08
CA THR A 409 12.69 -2.75 20.21
C THR A 409 13.86 -3.14 19.30
N ARG A 410 13.86 -4.35 18.72
CA ARG A 410 14.94 -4.87 17.87
C ARG A 410 14.46 -5.37 16.51
N ARG A 411 13.20 -5.12 16.16
CA ARG A 411 12.60 -5.50 14.87
C ARG A 411 13.36 -4.92 13.69
N ASP A 412 13.74 -3.64 13.78
CA ASP A 412 14.40 -2.95 12.67
C ASP A 412 15.81 -3.50 12.38
N GLU A 413 16.48 -4.15 13.35
CA GLU A 413 17.75 -4.86 13.12
C GLU A 413 17.56 -6.04 12.16
N VAL A 414 16.43 -6.75 12.26
CA VAL A 414 16.11 -7.89 11.36
C VAL A 414 15.84 -7.38 9.94
N ILE A 415 15.12 -6.26 9.81
CA ILE A 415 14.86 -5.63 8.49
C ILE A 415 16.18 -5.18 7.85
N THR A 416 17.07 -4.56 8.63
CA THR A 416 18.40 -4.15 8.17
C THR A 416 19.20 -5.36 7.71
N TYR A 417 19.20 -6.44 8.47
CA TYR A 417 19.86 -7.69 8.04
C TYR A 417 19.32 -8.21 6.71
N CYS A 418 18.00 -8.16 6.50
CA CYS A 418 17.41 -8.56 5.21
C CYS A 418 17.88 -7.65 4.07
N ALA A 419 17.94 -6.33 4.29
CA ALA A 419 18.44 -5.38 3.29
C ALA A 419 19.92 -5.62 2.97
N ASP A 420 20.76 -5.79 3.99
CA ASP A 420 22.20 -6.07 3.83
C ASP A 420 22.44 -7.38 3.06
N LYS A 421 21.61 -8.40 3.30
CA LYS A 421 21.78 -9.73 2.70
C LYS A 421 21.19 -9.87 1.31
N TYR A 422 19.98 -9.39 1.12
CA TYR A 422 19.23 -9.56 -0.14
C TYR A 422 19.37 -8.37 -1.09
N GLY A 423 19.86 -7.23 -0.62
CA GLY A 423 20.11 -5.99 -1.36
C GLY A 423 19.18 -4.85 -0.94
N ASP A 424 19.74 -3.66 -0.72
CA ASP A 424 19.02 -2.46 -0.29
C ASP A 424 17.90 -2.02 -1.27
N THR A 425 18.07 -2.29 -2.56
CA THR A 425 17.09 -1.99 -3.60
C THR A 425 15.98 -3.03 -3.71
N ARG A 426 16.12 -4.17 -3.02
CA ARG A 426 15.23 -5.34 -3.07
C ARG A 426 14.37 -5.51 -1.82
N VAL A 427 14.61 -4.71 -0.78
CA VAL A 427 13.88 -4.76 0.49
C VAL A 427 13.25 -3.40 0.78
N ALA A 428 11.95 -3.36 0.99
CA ALA A 428 11.24 -2.15 1.36
C ALA A 428 10.03 -2.44 2.26
N ASN A 429 9.64 -1.46 3.06
CA ASN A 429 8.38 -1.53 3.79
C ASN A 429 7.20 -1.40 2.82
N ILE A 430 6.01 -1.81 3.26
CA ILE A 430 4.77 -1.66 2.49
C ILE A 430 4.02 -0.42 2.97
N VAL A 431 3.48 0.37 2.04
CA VAL A 431 2.60 1.49 2.36
C VAL A 431 1.25 0.99 2.88
N THR A 432 0.61 1.77 3.73
CA THR A 432 -0.78 1.55 4.13
C THR A 432 -1.58 2.83 4.00
N PHE A 433 -2.84 2.71 3.55
CA PHE A 433 -3.75 3.83 3.39
C PHE A 433 -4.88 3.76 4.42
N GLY A 434 -5.00 4.83 5.21
CA GLY A 434 -6.13 5.01 6.12
C GLY A 434 -7.33 5.56 5.34
N LYS A 435 -8.44 4.80 5.30
CA LYS A 435 -9.70 5.24 4.71
C LYS A 435 -10.60 5.89 5.76
N MET A 436 -11.39 6.89 5.37
CA MET A 436 -12.41 7.48 6.22
C MET A 436 -13.54 6.47 6.48
N ALA A 437 -13.58 5.87 7.66
CA ALA A 437 -14.76 5.14 8.11
C ALA A 437 -15.85 6.12 8.59
N ALA A 438 -17.10 5.68 8.66
CA ALA A 438 -18.27 6.50 8.96
C ALA A 438 -18.07 7.51 10.13
N ARG A 439 -17.58 7.03 11.29
CA ARG A 439 -17.33 7.90 12.46
C ARG A 439 -16.23 8.94 12.23
N ALA A 440 -15.20 8.59 11.46
CA ALA A 440 -14.12 9.51 11.11
C ALA A 440 -14.63 10.55 10.10
N ALA A 441 -15.39 10.13 9.09
CA ALA A 441 -15.99 11.03 8.10
C ALA A 441 -16.89 12.09 8.78
N VAL A 442 -17.76 11.67 9.69
CA VAL A 442 -18.62 12.60 10.44
C VAL A 442 -17.81 13.61 11.26
N ARG A 443 -16.75 13.18 11.95
CA ARG A 443 -15.91 14.11 12.73
C ARG A 443 -15.11 15.06 11.85
N ASP A 444 -14.55 14.58 10.76
CA ASP A 444 -13.75 15.40 9.84
C ASP A 444 -14.63 16.44 9.12
N VAL A 445 -15.80 16.04 8.63
CA VAL A 445 -16.78 16.95 8.02
C VAL A 445 -17.27 17.99 9.04
N ALA A 446 -17.68 17.54 10.24
CA ALA A 446 -18.13 18.43 11.31
C ALA A 446 -17.05 19.47 11.68
N ARG A 447 -15.78 19.06 11.74
CA ARG A 447 -14.65 19.98 11.96
C ARG A 447 -14.57 21.03 10.85
N VAL A 448 -14.61 20.62 9.59
CA VAL A 448 -14.51 21.52 8.43
C VAL A 448 -15.66 22.52 8.40
N LEU A 449 -16.86 22.08 8.77
CA LEU A 449 -18.07 22.93 8.88
C LEU A 449 -18.14 23.71 10.21
N GLN A 450 -17.12 23.62 11.06
CA GLN A 450 -17.05 24.29 12.36
C GLN A 450 -18.17 23.92 13.34
N VAL A 451 -18.73 22.71 13.22
CA VAL A 451 -19.66 22.18 14.22
C VAL A 451 -18.90 21.96 15.53
N PRO A 452 -19.47 22.37 16.70
CA PRO A 452 -18.81 22.20 17.98
C PRO A 452 -18.37 20.74 18.25
N TYR A 453 -17.17 20.56 18.83
CA TYR A 453 -16.60 19.23 19.06
C TYR A 453 -17.52 18.28 19.84
N ALA A 454 -18.22 18.79 20.88
CA ALA A 454 -19.15 17.99 21.66
C ALA A 454 -20.30 17.42 20.81
N GLU A 455 -20.81 18.23 19.88
CA GLU A 455 -21.86 17.82 18.95
C GLU A 455 -21.32 16.83 17.91
N ALA A 456 -20.17 17.10 17.32
CA ALA A 456 -19.50 16.18 16.40
C ALA A 456 -19.22 14.79 17.05
N ASP A 457 -18.79 14.78 18.29
CA ASP A 457 -18.55 13.56 19.06
C ASP A 457 -19.87 12.81 19.36
N ARG A 458 -20.93 13.56 19.73
CA ARG A 458 -22.27 13.00 19.91
C ARG A 458 -22.79 12.32 18.64
N LEU A 459 -22.77 13.02 17.51
CA LEU A 459 -23.21 12.48 16.22
C LEU A 459 -22.39 11.24 15.82
N SER A 460 -21.08 11.28 15.99
CA SER A 460 -20.23 10.14 15.66
C SER A 460 -20.48 8.90 16.52
N LYS A 461 -20.87 9.08 17.80
CA LYS A 461 -21.19 7.99 18.73
C LYS A 461 -22.55 7.35 18.48
N MET A 462 -23.47 8.06 17.82
CA MET A 462 -24.74 7.48 17.37
C MET A 462 -24.56 6.41 16.29
N ILE A 463 -23.47 6.48 15.53
CA ILE A 463 -23.17 5.47 14.48
C ILE A 463 -22.91 4.12 15.15
N PRO A 464 -23.59 3.03 14.73
CA PRO A 464 -23.39 1.70 15.28
C PRO A 464 -21.92 1.24 15.22
N PRO A 465 -21.44 0.48 16.20
CA PRO A 465 -20.10 -0.08 16.16
C PRO A 465 -19.99 -1.16 15.06
N PRO A 466 -18.78 -1.45 14.58
CA PRO A 466 -18.56 -2.54 13.64
C PRO A 466 -19.08 -3.89 14.18
N ILE A 467 -19.72 -4.66 13.33
CA ILE A 467 -20.17 -6.02 13.67
C ILE A 467 -19.10 -7.00 13.17
N GLN A 468 -18.51 -7.78 14.05
CA GLN A 468 -17.42 -8.73 13.75
C GLN A 468 -16.27 -8.07 12.93
N GLY A 469 -15.91 -6.83 13.29
CA GLY A 469 -14.87 -6.06 12.62
C GLY A 469 -15.27 -5.46 11.26
N ARG A 470 -16.51 -5.68 10.78
CA ARG A 470 -17.01 -5.09 9.54
C ARG A 470 -17.75 -3.80 9.83
N HIS A 471 -17.31 -2.71 9.20
CA HIS A 471 -17.99 -1.42 9.25
C HIS A 471 -19.29 -1.46 8.45
N ILE A 472 -20.35 -0.91 9.03
CA ILE A 472 -21.62 -0.67 8.32
C ILE A 472 -21.50 0.68 7.64
N LEU A 473 -21.89 0.76 6.37
CA LEU A 473 -21.90 2.04 5.64
C LEU A 473 -22.81 3.06 6.34
N LEU A 474 -22.38 4.31 6.37
CA LEU A 474 -23.14 5.39 7.00
C LEU A 474 -24.53 5.56 6.38
N SER A 475 -24.62 5.47 5.05
CA SER A 475 -25.89 5.51 4.32
C SER A 475 -26.87 4.43 4.79
N LYS A 476 -26.38 3.21 5.06
CA LYS A 476 -27.20 2.13 5.60
C LYS A 476 -27.57 2.37 7.05
N SER A 477 -26.65 2.86 7.87
CA SER A 477 -26.92 3.21 9.28
C SER A 477 -28.00 4.29 9.40
N LEU A 478 -28.01 5.29 8.52
CA LEU A 478 -29.03 6.34 8.46
C LEU A 478 -30.43 5.81 8.07
N GLN A 479 -30.49 4.68 7.36
CA GLN A 479 -31.76 4.04 6.98
C GLN A 479 -32.29 3.11 8.07
N ASP A 480 -31.38 2.32 8.69
CA ASP A 480 -31.74 1.19 9.55
C ASP A 480 -31.85 1.58 11.04
N ASP A 481 -31.13 2.62 11.51
CA ASP A 481 -31.14 3.06 12.91
C ASP A 481 -32.16 4.18 13.12
N PRO A 482 -33.22 3.96 13.93
CA PRO A 482 -34.29 4.94 14.13
C PRO A 482 -33.81 6.26 14.77
N ASP A 483 -32.86 6.20 15.71
CA ASP A 483 -32.37 7.38 16.42
C ASP A 483 -31.51 8.23 15.49
N LEU A 484 -30.65 7.59 14.70
CA LEU A 484 -29.80 8.26 13.72
C LEU A 484 -30.64 8.88 12.59
N LYS A 485 -31.67 8.16 12.14
CA LYS A 485 -32.62 8.66 11.15
C LYS A 485 -33.40 9.87 11.67
N HIS A 486 -33.89 9.81 12.90
CA HIS A 486 -34.58 10.94 13.53
C HIS A 486 -33.68 12.18 13.63
N GLU A 487 -32.42 12.00 14.04
CA GLU A 487 -31.45 13.10 14.10
C GLU A 487 -31.21 13.71 12.71
N TYR A 488 -31.06 12.87 11.68
CA TYR A 488 -30.89 13.30 10.30
C TYR A 488 -32.10 14.11 9.78
N GLU A 489 -33.31 13.71 10.15
CA GLU A 489 -34.56 14.37 9.68
C GLU A 489 -34.88 15.66 10.44
N THR A 490 -34.47 15.79 11.70
CA THR A 490 -34.89 16.90 12.58
C THR A 490 -33.81 17.94 12.87
N ASN A 491 -32.54 17.60 12.70
CA ASN A 491 -31.40 18.49 12.96
C ASN A 491 -30.71 18.87 11.66
N GLN A 492 -30.92 20.09 11.16
CA GLN A 492 -30.37 20.56 9.90
C GLN A 492 -28.85 20.55 9.85
N ALA A 493 -28.16 20.89 10.96
CA ALA A 493 -26.70 20.85 11.02
C ALA A 493 -26.17 19.41 10.98
N ALA A 494 -26.85 18.48 11.66
CA ALA A 494 -26.52 17.06 11.58
C ALA A 494 -26.76 16.51 10.18
N LYS A 495 -27.85 16.90 9.53
CA LYS A 495 -28.17 16.51 8.14
C LYS A 495 -27.06 16.91 7.19
N GLU A 496 -26.61 18.16 7.23
CA GLU A 496 -25.53 18.66 6.39
C GLU A 496 -24.22 17.87 6.61
N VAL A 497 -23.86 17.60 7.87
CA VAL A 497 -22.69 16.78 8.22
C VAL A 497 -22.82 15.36 7.66
N PHE A 498 -23.98 14.72 7.79
CA PHE A 498 -24.19 13.36 7.30
C PHE A 498 -24.22 13.28 5.78
N ASP A 499 -24.82 14.25 5.09
CA ASP A 499 -24.87 14.27 3.62
C ASP A 499 -23.47 14.29 3.02
N TYR A 500 -22.54 15.12 3.53
CA TYR A 500 -21.15 15.12 3.08
C TYR A 500 -20.36 13.92 3.59
N ALA A 501 -20.60 13.47 4.81
CA ALA A 501 -19.91 12.31 5.35
C ALA A 501 -20.20 11.02 4.57
N VAL A 502 -21.44 10.82 4.09
CA VAL A 502 -21.82 9.71 3.20
C VAL A 502 -21.01 9.73 1.90
N ARG A 503 -20.84 10.90 1.30
CA ARG A 503 -20.07 11.06 0.05
C ARG A 503 -18.57 10.77 0.27
N LEU A 504 -18.02 11.20 1.41
CA LEU A 504 -16.59 11.08 1.71
C LEU A 504 -16.22 9.76 2.38
N GLU A 505 -17.17 8.99 2.91
CA GLU A 505 -16.90 7.68 3.50
C GLU A 505 -16.17 6.76 2.51
N GLY A 506 -15.09 6.14 2.97
CA GLY A 506 -14.26 5.23 2.17
C GLY A 506 -13.19 5.90 1.31
N THR A 507 -13.13 7.25 1.26
CA THR A 507 -12.01 7.95 0.61
C THR A 507 -10.74 7.83 1.44
N ILE A 508 -9.57 7.95 0.79
CA ILE A 508 -8.28 7.95 1.47
C ILE A 508 -8.13 9.25 2.26
N ARG A 509 -7.77 9.12 3.54
CA ARG A 509 -7.54 10.23 4.47
C ARG A 509 -6.06 10.45 4.79
N SER A 510 -5.33 9.37 4.89
CA SER A 510 -3.92 9.39 5.26
C SER A 510 -3.19 8.19 4.68
N HIS A 511 -1.88 8.32 4.56
CA HIS A 511 -1.01 7.20 4.26
C HIS A 511 0.10 7.09 5.31
N GLY A 512 0.64 5.88 5.45
CA GLY A 512 1.71 5.58 6.39
C GLY A 512 2.41 4.29 6.02
N VAL A 513 3.26 3.79 6.90
CA VAL A 513 3.95 2.51 6.73
C VAL A 513 3.13 1.41 7.39
N HIS A 514 2.99 0.27 6.73
CA HIS A 514 2.38 -0.92 7.33
C HIS A 514 3.17 -1.36 8.56
N ALA A 515 2.46 -1.71 9.64
CA ALA A 515 3.09 -1.99 10.93
C ALA A 515 4.06 -3.19 10.89
N ALA A 516 3.81 -4.17 10.01
CA ALA A 516 4.56 -5.41 9.94
C ALA A 516 5.13 -5.72 8.55
N GLY A 517 4.45 -5.31 7.48
CA GLY A 517 4.73 -5.75 6.10
C GLY A 517 6.05 -5.21 5.54
N VAL A 518 6.88 -6.12 5.07
CA VAL A 518 8.14 -5.85 4.35
C VAL A 518 8.17 -6.71 3.09
N VAL A 519 8.55 -6.12 1.97
CA VAL A 519 8.74 -6.83 0.70
C VAL A 519 10.20 -7.24 0.55
N ILE A 520 10.44 -8.47 0.09
CA ILE A 520 11.74 -8.94 -0.39
C ILE A 520 11.56 -9.38 -1.85
N ALA A 521 12.13 -8.64 -2.79
CA ALA A 521 11.96 -8.87 -4.23
C ALA A 521 13.11 -9.68 -4.84
N PRO A 522 12.87 -10.42 -5.93
CA PRO A 522 13.92 -11.17 -6.63
C PRO A 522 14.91 -10.28 -7.41
N ASP A 523 14.52 -9.04 -7.69
CA ASP A 523 15.29 -7.99 -8.35
C ASP A 523 14.95 -6.65 -7.73
N ASP A 524 15.50 -5.55 -8.22
CA ASP A 524 15.18 -4.20 -7.73
C ASP A 524 13.67 -3.98 -7.72
N ILE A 525 13.12 -3.54 -6.59
CA ILE A 525 11.66 -3.37 -6.39
C ILE A 525 11.06 -2.45 -7.44
N VAL A 526 11.81 -1.42 -7.88
CA VAL A 526 11.35 -0.46 -8.90
C VAL A 526 10.97 -1.12 -10.24
N ASN A 527 11.44 -2.35 -10.51
CA ASN A 527 11.05 -3.14 -11.68
C ASN A 527 9.64 -3.76 -11.55
N PHE A 528 9.06 -3.74 -10.36
CA PHE A 528 7.76 -4.34 -10.02
C PHE A 528 6.77 -3.33 -9.43
N ALA A 529 7.26 -2.42 -8.59
CA ALA A 529 6.46 -1.44 -7.87
C ALA A 529 7.25 -0.14 -7.67
N PRO A 530 6.61 1.03 -7.80
CA PRO A 530 7.25 2.31 -7.48
C PRO A 530 7.46 2.46 -5.98
N LEU A 531 8.51 3.20 -5.60
CA LEU A 531 8.91 3.45 -4.21
C LEU A 531 8.64 4.90 -3.80
N GLU A 532 8.49 5.12 -2.52
CA GLU A 532 8.39 6.44 -1.91
C GLU A 532 9.18 6.52 -0.59
N MET A 533 9.48 7.74 -0.16
CA MET A 533 10.03 8.00 1.15
C MET A 533 8.88 8.22 2.14
N ALA A 534 8.64 7.25 2.99
CA ALA A 534 7.65 7.36 4.06
C ALA A 534 8.14 8.26 5.20
N GLN A 535 7.24 8.54 6.15
CA GLN A 535 7.60 9.25 7.38
C GLN A 535 8.78 8.56 8.08
N LYS A 536 9.64 9.34 8.73
CA LYS A 536 10.86 8.88 9.42
C LYS A 536 12.01 8.41 8.51
N GLY A 537 11.97 8.72 7.21
CA GLY A 537 13.04 8.37 6.29
C GLY A 537 13.13 6.89 5.93
N VAL A 538 12.01 6.19 5.98
CA VAL A 538 11.91 4.77 5.63
C VAL A 538 11.42 4.63 4.19
N VAL A 539 12.12 3.83 3.37
CA VAL A 539 11.68 3.51 2.01
C VAL A 539 10.50 2.54 2.06
N SER A 540 9.43 2.88 1.37
CA SER A 540 8.25 2.03 1.23
C SER A 540 7.78 1.92 -0.23
N THR A 541 7.03 0.87 -0.52
CA THR A 541 6.34 0.75 -1.80
C THR A 541 5.21 1.76 -1.88
N GLN A 542 4.89 2.28 -3.08
CA GLN A 542 3.67 3.06 -3.29
C GLN A 542 2.44 2.17 -3.41
N TYR A 543 2.61 0.88 -3.73
CA TYR A 543 1.52 -0.07 -3.76
C TYR A 543 1.27 -0.67 -2.37
N PRO A 544 0.02 -0.71 -1.90
CA PRO A 544 -0.33 -1.33 -0.63
C PRO A 544 -0.30 -2.86 -0.70
N MET A 545 -0.51 -3.52 0.43
CA MET A 545 -0.33 -4.96 0.63
C MET A 545 -1.05 -5.83 -0.41
N GLY A 546 -2.33 -5.60 -0.67
CA GLY A 546 -3.09 -6.39 -1.66
C GLY A 546 -2.47 -6.38 -3.06
N PRO A 547 -2.25 -5.20 -3.68
CA PRO A 547 -1.50 -5.06 -4.92
C PRO A 547 -0.11 -5.70 -4.93
N ILE A 548 0.65 -5.61 -3.85
CA ILE A 548 1.97 -6.27 -3.74
C ILE A 548 1.83 -7.80 -3.83
N GLU A 549 0.86 -8.37 -3.13
CA GLU A 549 0.56 -9.81 -3.19
C GLU A 549 0.07 -10.23 -4.58
N GLU A 550 -0.78 -9.43 -5.22
CA GLU A 550 -1.28 -9.68 -6.57
C GLU A 550 -0.19 -9.64 -7.64
N LEU A 551 0.82 -8.79 -7.47
CA LEU A 551 2.03 -8.79 -8.29
C LEU A 551 2.91 -10.02 -8.04
N GLY A 552 2.66 -10.76 -6.96
CA GLY A 552 3.37 -11.97 -6.57
C GLY A 552 4.68 -11.75 -5.84
N LEU A 553 4.94 -10.54 -5.36
CA LEU A 553 6.11 -10.23 -4.56
C LEU A 553 6.02 -10.86 -3.17
N LEU A 554 7.17 -11.30 -2.68
CA LEU A 554 7.27 -11.93 -1.36
C LEU A 554 7.06 -10.88 -0.26
N LYS A 555 5.95 -11.01 0.46
CA LYS A 555 5.64 -10.24 1.67
C LYS A 555 6.09 -11.01 2.90
N MET A 556 6.74 -10.34 3.83
CA MET A 556 7.08 -10.82 5.16
C MET A 556 6.40 -9.97 6.21
N ASP A 557 5.73 -10.60 7.18
CA ASP A 557 5.06 -9.90 8.28
C ASP A 557 5.93 -9.93 9.54
N PHE A 558 6.77 -8.90 9.70
CA PHE A 558 7.60 -8.66 10.88
C PHE A 558 6.82 -7.89 11.94
N LEU A 559 6.07 -8.60 12.76
CA LEU A 559 5.24 -7.97 13.78
C LEU A 559 6.04 -7.69 15.05
N GLY A 560 6.25 -6.41 15.37
CA GLY A 560 6.87 -5.99 16.63
C GLY A 560 5.90 -6.14 17.79
N LEU A 561 6.22 -7.01 18.76
CA LEU A 561 5.42 -7.21 19.96
C LEU A 561 6.13 -6.72 21.22
N SER A 562 5.53 -5.75 21.91
CA SER A 562 6.05 -5.23 23.18
C SER A 562 6.10 -6.29 24.29
N ASN A 563 5.21 -7.29 24.23
CA ASN A 563 5.24 -8.38 25.20
C ASN A 563 6.52 -9.22 25.14
N LEU A 564 7.08 -9.43 23.95
CA LEU A 564 8.37 -10.11 23.81
C LEU A 564 9.51 -9.26 24.43
N THR A 565 9.45 -7.95 24.29
CA THR A 565 10.37 -7.03 24.95
C THR A 565 10.22 -7.07 26.49
N ILE A 566 8.99 -7.14 27.00
CA ILE A 566 8.72 -7.27 28.43
C ILE A 566 9.30 -8.58 28.98
N ILE A 567 9.10 -9.70 28.27
CA ILE A 567 9.64 -11.01 28.63
C ILE A 567 11.17 -10.94 28.65
N ASN A 568 11.81 -10.40 27.60
CA ASN A 568 13.26 -10.27 27.55
C ASN A 568 13.81 -9.43 28.71
N ASN A 569 13.16 -8.31 29.02
CA ASN A 569 13.56 -7.47 30.16
C ASN A 569 13.38 -8.22 31.50
N ALA A 570 12.30 -9.00 31.65
CA ALA A 570 12.07 -9.81 32.86
C ALA A 570 13.19 -10.85 33.03
N LEU A 571 13.53 -11.61 32.00
CA LEU A 571 14.62 -12.58 32.02
C LEU A 571 15.96 -11.93 32.40
N ARG A 572 16.27 -10.77 31.79
CA ARG A 572 17.48 -10.01 32.11
C ARG A 572 17.52 -9.55 33.58
N ILE A 573 16.39 -9.11 34.10
CA ILE A 573 16.28 -8.67 35.51
C ILE A 573 16.45 -9.87 36.45
N ILE A 574 15.80 -11.01 36.19
CA ILE A 574 15.88 -12.23 36.97
C ILE A 574 17.34 -12.71 37.03
N ARG A 575 18.00 -12.80 35.87
CA ARG A 575 19.41 -13.18 35.79
C ARG A 575 20.30 -12.23 36.60
N LYS A 576 20.06 -10.90 36.52
CA LYS A 576 20.85 -9.91 37.22
C LYS A 576 20.65 -9.91 38.74
N VAL A 577 19.41 -10.14 39.21
CA VAL A 577 19.01 -10.03 40.62
C VAL A 577 19.18 -11.36 41.35
N TYR A 578 18.81 -12.45 40.73
CA TYR A 578 18.77 -13.78 41.36
C TYR A 578 19.88 -14.72 40.84
N GLY A 579 20.50 -14.43 39.71
CA GLY A 579 21.49 -15.30 39.08
C GLY A 579 20.87 -16.46 38.29
N ASP A 580 19.54 -16.53 38.21
CA ASP A 580 18.83 -17.64 37.57
C ASP A 580 18.75 -17.41 36.06
N GLU A 581 19.00 -18.46 35.29
CA GLU A 581 18.76 -18.52 33.84
C GLU A 581 17.50 -19.33 33.58
N ILE A 582 16.46 -18.67 33.05
CA ILE A 582 15.21 -19.31 32.70
C ILE A 582 15.17 -19.54 31.18
N ASP A 583 15.01 -20.80 30.78
CA ASP A 583 14.76 -21.18 29.40
C ASP A 583 13.24 -21.25 29.15
N LEU A 584 12.75 -20.37 28.28
CA LEU A 584 11.31 -20.30 27.93
C LEU A 584 10.81 -21.55 27.20
N SER A 585 11.68 -22.31 26.56
CA SER A 585 11.31 -23.50 25.77
C SER A 585 10.93 -24.71 26.63
N VAL A 586 11.34 -24.70 27.91
CA VAL A 586 11.12 -25.81 28.85
C VAL A 586 10.33 -25.40 30.10
N LEU A 587 9.55 -24.31 30.01
CA LEU A 587 8.69 -23.89 31.11
C LEU A 587 7.63 -24.95 31.42
N PRO A 588 7.39 -25.27 32.73
CA PRO A 588 6.30 -26.16 33.10
C PRO A 588 4.97 -25.50 32.76
N LEU A 589 4.04 -26.26 32.17
CA LEU A 589 2.70 -25.80 31.81
C LEU A 589 1.63 -26.15 32.87
N ASP A 590 2.06 -26.67 34.00
CA ASP A 590 1.22 -27.18 35.10
C ASP A 590 1.43 -26.45 36.44
N ASP A 591 1.87 -25.17 36.42
CA ASP A 591 2.09 -24.40 37.64
C ASP A 591 0.77 -23.95 38.29
N ASP A 592 0.43 -24.53 39.42
CA ASP A 592 -0.78 -24.24 40.18
C ASP A 592 -0.98 -22.77 40.53
N LYS A 593 0.10 -22.03 40.82
CA LYS A 593 0.00 -20.61 41.18
C LYS A 593 -0.42 -19.75 39.98
N THR A 594 0.05 -20.11 38.79
CA THR A 594 -0.36 -19.48 37.54
C THR A 594 -1.85 -19.71 37.28
N PHE A 595 -2.35 -20.94 37.44
CA PHE A 595 -3.79 -21.22 37.29
C PHE A 595 -4.64 -20.50 38.33
N GLN A 596 -4.21 -20.43 39.59
CA GLN A 596 -4.90 -19.65 40.61
C GLN A 596 -5.00 -18.16 40.25
N LEU A 597 -3.96 -17.57 39.64
CA LEU A 597 -3.99 -16.20 39.16
C LEU A 597 -5.00 -16.03 38.01
N LEU A 598 -5.04 -16.97 37.08
CA LEU A 598 -5.99 -16.98 35.95
C LEU A 598 -7.44 -17.14 36.45
N GLN A 599 -7.68 -18.07 37.39
CA GLN A 599 -9.01 -18.32 38.00
C GLN A 599 -9.57 -17.10 38.73
N ARG A 600 -8.72 -16.28 39.36
CA ARG A 600 -9.14 -15.01 39.98
C ARG A 600 -9.38 -13.89 38.97
N GLY A 601 -8.92 -14.06 37.71
CA GLY A 601 -8.96 -13.02 36.70
C GLY A 601 -8.02 -11.85 36.98
N ASP A 602 -6.94 -12.07 37.75
CA ASP A 602 -5.91 -11.08 38.10
C ASP A 602 -4.89 -10.92 36.93
N THR A 603 -5.41 -10.81 35.73
CA THR A 603 -4.64 -10.92 34.47
C THR A 603 -4.30 -9.58 33.83
N THR A 604 -4.24 -8.49 34.60
CA THR A 604 -3.75 -7.21 34.11
C THR A 604 -2.28 -7.34 33.69
N GLY A 605 -1.96 -6.98 32.43
CA GLY A 605 -0.62 -7.15 31.86
C GLY A 605 -0.33 -8.55 31.32
N VAL A 606 -1.26 -9.51 31.41
CA VAL A 606 -1.15 -10.81 30.74
C VAL A 606 -1.70 -10.69 29.32
N PHE A 607 -0.84 -10.91 28.34
CA PHE A 607 -1.17 -10.73 26.92
C PHE A 607 -2.45 -11.47 26.52
N GLN A 608 -3.34 -10.77 25.81
CA GLN A 608 -4.66 -11.24 25.34
C GLN A 608 -5.68 -11.61 26.44
N LEU A 609 -5.28 -11.68 27.73
CA LEU A 609 -6.17 -12.08 28.84
C LEU A 609 -6.58 -10.91 29.75
N GLU A 610 -6.23 -9.68 29.43
CA GLU A 610 -6.40 -8.51 30.32
C GLU A 610 -7.72 -7.74 30.12
N SER A 611 -8.49 -8.01 29.07
CA SER A 611 -9.76 -7.31 28.86
C SER A 611 -10.81 -7.72 29.90
N ALA A 612 -11.75 -6.81 30.20
CA ALA A 612 -12.83 -7.09 31.16
C ALA A 612 -13.64 -8.35 30.78
N GLY A 613 -13.85 -8.58 29.48
CA GLY A 613 -14.51 -9.78 28.95
C GLY A 613 -13.71 -11.05 29.27
N MET A 614 -12.41 -11.06 28.93
CA MET A 614 -11.54 -12.21 29.20
C MET A 614 -11.40 -12.52 30.68
N LYS A 615 -11.24 -11.49 31.53
CA LYS A 615 -11.21 -11.66 32.98
C LYS A 615 -12.48 -12.32 33.53
N ARG A 616 -13.65 -12.00 32.96
CA ARG A 616 -14.91 -12.65 33.31
C ARG A 616 -14.90 -14.11 32.85
N TYR A 617 -14.54 -14.40 31.62
CA TYR A 617 -14.48 -15.78 31.13
C TYR A 617 -13.50 -16.65 31.92
N LEU A 618 -12.33 -16.16 32.27
CA LEU A 618 -11.37 -16.90 33.08
C LEU A 618 -11.91 -17.23 34.47
N ARG A 619 -12.67 -16.31 35.10
CA ARG A 619 -13.33 -16.56 36.39
C ARG A 619 -14.45 -17.60 36.31
N ASP A 620 -15.16 -17.61 35.19
CA ASP A 620 -16.24 -18.57 34.93
C ASP A 620 -15.69 -19.97 34.56
N LEU A 621 -14.65 -19.99 33.67
CA LEU A 621 -13.99 -21.20 33.21
C LEU A 621 -13.18 -21.91 34.31
N LYS A 622 -12.46 -21.13 35.14
CA LYS A 622 -11.56 -21.62 36.19
C LYS A 622 -10.52 -22.62 35.66
N PRO A 623 -9.66 -22.23 34.73
CA PRO A 623 -8.74 -23.13 34.10
C PRO A 623 -7.85 -23.85 35.11
N THR A 624 -7.59 -25.13 34.90
CA THR A 624 -6.76 -26.00 35.73
C THR A 624 -5.58 -26.59 34.96
N GLU A 625 -5.63 -26.57 33.63
CA GLU A 625 -4.59 -27.03 32.73
C GLU A 625 -4.44 -26.05 31.57
N PHE A 626 -3.33 -26.16 30.83
CA PHE A 626 -3.00 -25.19 29.76
C PHE A 626 -3.99 -25.26 28.60
N GLU A 627 -4.52 -26.45 28.34
CA GLU A 627 -5.48 -26.73 27.27
C GLU A 627 -6.86 -26.08 27.52
N ASP A 628 -7.16 -25.67 28.76
CA ASP A 628 -8.39 -24.93 29.11
C ASP A 628 -8.38 -23.48 28.55
N ILE A 629 -7.22 -22.91 28.20
CA ILE A 629 -7.02 -21.53 27.82
C ILE A 629 -7.05 -21.36 26.31
#